data_fca3314cead7c50585bae6687ce4ad7a
#
_entry.id   fca3314cead7c50585bae6687ce4ad7a
#
_cell.length_a   1.000
_cell.length_b   1.000
_cell.length_c   1.000
_cell.angle_alpha   90.00
_cell.angle_beta   90.00
_cell.angle_gamma   90.00
#
_symmetry.space_group_name_H-M   'P 1'
#
loop_
_entity.id
_entity.type
_entity.pdbx_description
1 polymer ?
#
loop_
_entity_poly.entity_id
_entity_poly.type
_entity_poly.pdbx_seq_one_letter_code
_entity_poly.pdbx_strand_id
1 'polypeptide(L)'
;MRLRPVIAMLAVIAAVLPAGAALGASSSGTYEQIAWVRRAASNFVGDELRGDGAGACSILNAPLRATQRHRTCAQRWDARLAKLLREPGARGRLRAEARAIPSAPVDVHGNTASIHLPAPLMGGSTRFLWTENCWMLEG
;
A
#
# COMPACT_ATOMS: atom_id res chain seq x y z
N MET A 1 -52.49 -55.94 17.72
CA MET A 1 -52.20 -54.50 17.79
C MET A 1 -50.69 -54.27 17.91
N ARG A 2 -50.03 -53.82 16.88
CA ARG A 2 -48.55 -53.56 16.88
C ARG A 2 -48.36 -52.06 16.79
N LEU A 3 -47.85 -51.43 17.86
CA LEU A 3 -47.43 -50.03 17.86
C LEU A 3 -46.09 -49.90 17.14
N ARG A 4 -46.07 -49.04 16.14
CA ARG A 4 -44.83 -48.63 15.47
C ARG A 4 -44.27 -47.42 16.20
N PRO A 5 -42.96 -47.36 16.55
CA PRO A 5 -42.37 -46.18 17.08
C PRO A 5 -42.04 -45.23 15.91
N VAL A 6 -42.48 -43.98 16.01
CA VAL A 6 -42.13 -42.88 15.13
C VAL A 6 -40.78 -42.35 15.61
N ILE A 7 -39.75 -42.57 14.81
CA ILE A 7 -38.40 -41.98 15.04
C ILE A 7 -38.44 -40.56 14.51
N ALA A 8 -38.43 -39.60 15.42
CA ALA A 8 -38.27 -38.19 15.10
C ALA A 8 -36.76 -37.93 14.78
N MET A 9 -36.43 -37.73 13.51
CA MET A 9 -35.12 -37.22 13.10
C MET A 9 -35.02 -35.72 13.46
N LEU A 10 -34.23 -35.44 14.50
CA LEU A 10 -33.76 -34.09 14.80
C LEU A 10 -32.66 -33.72 13.79
N ALA A 11 -33.00 -32.89 12.82
CA ALA A 11 -32.03 -32.27 11.93
C ALA A 11 -31.29 -31.18 12.71
N VAL A 12 -30.02 -31.45 13.07
CA VAL A 12 -29.11 -30.45 13.62
C VAL A 12 -28.63 -29.59 12.44
N ILE A 13 -29.20 -28.40 12.30
CA ILE A 13 -28.70 -27.38 11.39
C ILE A 13 -27.45 -26.76 12.06
N ALA A 14 -26.28 -27.24 11.67
CA ALA A 14 -25.03 -26.58 12.00
C ALA A 14 -24.96 -25.26 11.24
N ALA A 15 -25.25 -24.16 11.93
CA ALA A 15 -25.00 -22.83 11.41
C ALA A 15 -23.48 -22.63 11.26
N VAL A 16 -23.01 -22.75 10.04
CA VAL A 16 -21.65 -22.34 9.69
C VAL A 16 -21.61 -20.82 9.72
N LEU A 17 -21.15 -20.25 10.83
CA LEU A 17 -20.80 -18.84 10.90
C LEU A 17 -19.59 -18.62 9.98
N PRO A 18 -19.65 -17.67 9.03
CA PRO A 18 -18.46 -17.31 8.28
C PRO A 18 -17.45 -16.69 9.25
N ALA A 19 -16.37 -17.42 9.51
CA ALA A 19 -15.23 -16.91 10.25
C ALA A 19 -14.59 -15.76 9.47
N GLY A 20 -14.46 -14.61 10.14
CA GLY A 20 -13.51 -13.59 9.74
C GLY A 20 -14.03 -12.56 8.76
N ALA A 21 -14.97 -11.71 9.19
CA ALA A 21 -14.83 -10.31 8.80
C ALA A 21 -13.53 -9.82 9.46
N ALA A 22 -12.44 -9.83 8.73
CA ALA A 22 -11.28 -9.03 9.07
C ALA A 22 -11.84 -7.61 9.25
N LEU A 23 -11.78 -7.10 10.48
CA LEU A 23 -12.11 -5.70 10.77
C LEU A 23 -11.11 -4.89 9.94
N GLY A 24 -11.51 -4.53 8.72
CA GLY A 24 -10.70 -3.75 7.80
C GLY A 24 -10.35 -2.46 8.52
N ALA A 25 -9.05 -2.22 8.70
CA ALA A 25 -8.60 -0.95 9.25
C ALA A 25 -9.24 0.16 8.42
N SER A 26 -10.05 1.01 9.09
CA SER A 26 -10.73 2.13 8.44
C SER A 26 -9.72 3.26 8.23
N SER A 27 -9.82 3.95 7.10
CA SER A 27 -9.03 5.16 6.87
C SER A 27 -9.52 6.30 7.75
N SER A 28 -8.61 7.17 8.21
CA SER A 28 -8.92 8.45 8.86
C SER A 28 -8.51 9.62 7.96
N GLY A 29 -9.24 10.72 8.04
CA GLY A 29 -9.04 11.88 7.18
C GLY A 29 -10.18 12.10 6.19
N THR A 30 -10.12 13.19 5.41
CA THR A 30 -11.13 13.46 4.39
C THR A 30 -10.93 12.51 3.19
N TYR A 31 -12.02 12.29 2.45
CA TYR A 31 -11.97 11.49 1.23
C TYR A 31 -10.89 11.99 0.25
N GLU A 32 -10.80 13.31 0.10
CA GLU A 32 -9.83 13.94 -0.79
C GLU A 32 -8.38 13.71 -0.33
N GLN A 33 -8.10 13.89 0.95
CA GLN A 33 -6.77 13.62 1.52
C GLN A 33 -6.35 12.16 1.30
N ILE A 34 -7.25 11.22 1.60
CA ILE A 34 -7.03 9.79 1.40
C ILE A 34 -6.75 9.49 -0.08
N ALA A 35 -7.56 10.05 -0.99
CA ALA A 35 -7.38 9.86 -2.43
C ALA A 35 -6.04 10.40 -2.94
N TRP A 36 -5.59 11.54 -2.41
CA TRP A 36 -4.31 12.14 -2.79
C TRP A 36 -3.10 11.34 -2.28
N VAL A 37 -3.15 10.83 -1.04
CA VAL A 37 -2.11 9.93 -0.51
C VAL A 37 -2.01 8.65 -1.35
N ARG A 38 -3.14 8.02 -1.67
CA ARG A 38 -3.17 6.84 -2.54
C ARG A 38 -2.62 7.13 -3.94
N ARG A 39 -2.92 8.30 -4.49
CA ARG A 39 -2.38 8.74 -5.79
C ARG A 39 -0.87 8.91 -5.73
N ALA A 40 -0.34 9.57 -4.70
CA ALA A 40 1.11 9.73 -4.51
C ALA A 40 1.80 8.35 -4.41
N ALA A 41 1.26 7.44 -3.62
CA ALA A 41 1.76 6.07 -3.50
C ALA A 41 1.72 5.31 -4.83
N SER A 42 0.61 5.41 -5.58
CA SER A 42 0.45 4.75 -6.88
C SER A 42 1.43 5.29 -7.91
N ASN A 43 1.66 6.60 -7.94
CA ASN A 43 2.62 7.21 -8.84
C ASN A 43 4.04 6.72 -8.51
N PHE A 44 4.41 6.70 -7.24
CA PHE A 44 5.72 6.23 -6.80
C PHE A 44 5.99 4.78 -7.25
N VAL A 45 5.09 3.84 -6.94
CA VAL A 45 5.24 2.43 -7.35
C VAL A 45 5.18 2.28 -8.87
N GLY A 46 4.39 3.10 -9.55
CA GLY A 46 4.33 3.16 -11.01
C GLY A 46 5.68 3.57 -11.63
N ASP A 47 6.34 4.57 -11.06
CA ASP A 47 7.67 5.02 -11.49
C ASP A 47 8.73 3.94 -11.23
N GLU A 48 8.66 3.27 -10.07
CA GLU A 48 9.53 2.13 -9.77
C GLU A 48 9.37 0.99 -10.79
N LEU A 49 8.15 0.63 -11.15
CA LEU A 49 7.87 -0.41 -12.15
C LEU A 49 8.41 -0.06 -13.54
N ARG A 50 8.44 1.23 -13.89
CA ARG A 50 9.02 1.73 -15.16
C ARG A 50 10.54 1.90 -15.11
N GLY A 51 11.14 1.89 -13.92
CA GLY A 51 12.54 2.23 -13.73
C GLY A 51 12.80 3.73 -13.90
N ASP A 52 11.81 4.56 -13.64
CA ASP A 52 11.86 6.02 -13.77
C ASP A 52 12.33 6.65 -12.46
N GLY A 53 13.63 6.84 -12.33
CA GLY A 53 14.24 7.47 -11.15
C GLY A 53 13.88 8.95 -11.01
N ALA A 54 13.66 9.66 -12.09
CA ALA A 54 13.23 11.07 -12.03
C ALA A 54 11.80 11.18 -11.52
N GLY A 55 10.87 10.34 -12.02
CA GLY A 55 9.51 10.24 -11.55
C GLY A 55 9.45 9.89 -10.06
N ALA A 56 10.14 8.82 -9.64
CA ALA A 56 10.22 8.43 -8.23
C ALA A 56 10.73 9.58 -7.34
N CYS A 57 11.77 10.29 -7.77
CA CYS A 57 12.30 11.43 -7.04
C CYS A 57 11.32 12.59 -6.89
N SER A 58 10.42 12.81 -7.85
CA SER A 58 9.45 13.90 -7.79
C SER A 58 8.48 13.78 -6.61
N ILE A 59 8.29 12.56 -6.10
CA ILE A 59 7.36 12.23 -5.01
C ILE A 59 8.06 12.19 -3.64
N LEU A 60 9.39 12.24 -3.61
CA LEU A 60 10.16 12.25 -2.36
C LEU A 60 10.20 13.65 -1.76
N ASN A 61 10.22 13.71 -0.42
CA ASN A 61 10.38 15.00 0.28
C ASN A 61 11.78 15.61 0.03
N ALA A 62 11.93 16.91 0.31
CA ALA A 62 13.14 17.66 0.00
C ALA A 62 14.45 17.04 0.52
N PRO A 63 14.55 16.54 1.77
CA PRO A 63 15.78 15.89 2.24
C PRO A 63 16.19 14.69 1.40
N LEU A 64 15.24 13.89 0.92
CA LEU A 64 15.52 12.71 0.08
C LEU A 64 15.90 13.09 -1.35
N ARG A 65 15.41 14.24 -1.84
CA ARG A 65 15.73 14.77 -3.16
C ARG A 65 17.12 15.42 -3.23
N ALA A 66 17.71 15.77 -2.10
CA ALA A 66 18.99 16.48 -2.07
C ALA A 66 20.10 15.71 -2.81
N THR A 67 20.97 16.45 -3.46
CA THR A 67 22.17 15.90 -4.11
C THR A 67 23.10 15.29 -3.05
N GLN A 68 23.53 14.05 -3.27
CA GLN A 68 24.43 13.34 -2.38
C GLN A 68 25.60 12.76 -3.17
N ARG A 69 26.83 12.93 -2.68
CA ARG A 69 28.04 12.39 -3.30
C ARG A 69 28.14 12.70 -4.81
N HIS A 70 27.83 13.95 -5.18
CA HIS A 70 27.81 14.43 -6.57
C HIS A 70 26.79 13.76 -7.49
N ARG A 71 25.84 12.99 -6.97
CA ARG A 71 24.75 12.40 -7.75
C ARG A 71 23.43 13.08 -7.45
N THR A 72 22.66 13.38 -8.48
CA THR A 72 21.29 13.85 -8.33
C THR A 72 20.39 12.74 -7.75
N CYS A 73 19.25 13.13 -7.25
CA CYS A 73 18.25 12.17 -6.79
C CYS A 73 17.88 11.18 -7.90
N ALA A 74 17.59 11.66 -9.10
CA ALA A 74 17.26 10.82 -10.25
C ALA A 74 18.35 9.77 -10.54
N GLN A 75 19.61 10.20 -10.61
CA GLN A 75 20.72 9.28 -10.86
C GLN A 75 20.87 8.18 -9.79
N ARG A 76 20.61 8.53 -8.52
CA ARG A 76 20.65 7.54 -7.44
C ARG A 76 19.51 6.53 -7.56
N TRP A 77 18.30 7.03 -7.88
CA TRP A 77 17.13 6.18 -8.04
C TRP A 77 17.21 5.32 -9.29
N ASP A 78 17.67 5.84 -10.42
CA ASP A 78 17.93 5.05 -11.64
C ASP A 78 18.84 3.86 -11.35
N ALA A 79 19.96 4.09 -10.66
CA ALA A 79 20.90 3.03 -10.29
C ALA A 79 20.26 2.00 -9.34
N ARG A 80 19.47 2.47 -8.36
CA ARG A 80 18.76 1.60 -7.41
C ARG A 80 17.70 0.76 -8.11
N LEU A 81 16.88 1.37 -8.95
CA LEU A 81 15.83 0.70 -9.71
C LEU A 81 16.40 -0.30 -10.71
N ALA A 82 17.49 0.05 -11.41
CA ALA A 82 18.16 -0.89 -12.29
C ALA A 82 18.64 -2.15 -11.57
N LYS A 83 19.09 -2.03 -10.32
CA LYS A 83 19.46 -3.17 -9.47
C LYS A 83 18.22 -3.96 -9.05
N LEU A 84 17.23 -3.28 -8.47
CA LEU A 84 15.99 -3.91 -7.96
C LEU A 84 15.28 -4.71 -9.04
N LEU A 85 15.08 -4.11 -10.23
CA LEU A 85 14.30 -4.73 -11.29
C LEU A 85 14.97 -5.97 -11.92
N ARG A 86 16.25 -6.21 -11.60
CA ARG A 86 16.96 -7.46 -11.93
C ARG A 86 16.74 -8.56 -10.89
N GLU A 87 16.27 -8.21 -9.69
CA GLU A 87 16.02 -9.20 -8.65
C GLU A 87 14.84 -10.10 -9.04
N PRO A 88 14.96 -11.43 -8.87
CA PRO A 88 13.84 -12.35 -9.12
C PRO A 88 12.61 -11.97 -8.31
N GLY A 89 11.46 -11.86 -8.97
CA GLY A 89 10.19 -11.56 -8.33
C GLY A 89 9.95 -10.07 -7.96
N ALA A 90 10.92 -9.16 -8.12
CA ALA A 90 10.76 -7.75 -7.78
C ALA A 90 9.56 -7.10 -8.49
N ARG A 91 9.44 -7.30 -9.80
CA ARG A 91 8.28 -6.79 -10.55
C ARG A 91 6.94 -7.37 -10.08
N GLY A 92 6.94 -8.63 -9.65
CA GLY A 92 5.76 -9.27 -9.07
C GLY A 92 5.34 -8.61 -7.76
N ARG A 93 6.29 -8.35 -6.87
CA ARG A 93 6.06 -7.65 -5.60
C ARG A 93 5.54 -6.23 -5.84
N LEU A 94 6.18 -5.44 -6.69
CA LEU A 94 5.73 -4.09 -7.02
C LEU A 94 4.33 -4.06 -7.64
N ARG A 95 3.99 -5.01 -8.51
CA ARG A 95 2.63 -5.14 -9.06
C ARG A 95 1.59 -5.51 -8.00
N ALA A 96 1.96 -6.36 -7.04
CA ALA A 96 1.08 -6.69 -5.92
C ALA A 96 0.82 -5.48 -5.04
N GLU A 97 1.86 -4.70 -4.76
CA GLU A 97 1.79 -3.44 -4.02
C GLU A 97 0.91 -2.41 -4.76
N ALA A 98 1.14 -2.20 -6.05
CA ALA A 98 0.31 -1.32 -6.88
C ALA A 98 -1.18 -1.68 -6.84
N ARG A 99 -1.50 -2.98 -6.81
CA ARG A 99 -2.89 -3.45 -6.70
C ARG A 99 -3.50 -3.25 -5.31
N ALA A 100 -2.68 -3.25 -4.26
CA ALA A 100 -3.15 -3.06 -2.88
C ALA A 100 -3.46 -1.58 -2.56
N ILE A 101 -2.73 -0.63 -3.16
CA ILE A 101 -2.84 0.80 -2.85
C ILE A 101 -4.26 1.35 -2.93
N PRO A 102 -5.09 1.08 -3.96
CA PRO A 102 -6.43 1.69 -4.07
C PRO A 102 -7.37 1.39 -2.90
N SER A 103 -7.19 0.25 -2.25
CA SER A 103 -8.01 -0.18 -1.09
C SER A 103 -7.27 -0.10 0.24
N ALA A 104 -5.99 0.29 0.24
CA ALA A 104 -5.19 0.36 1.44
C ALA A 104 -5.74 1.41 2.42
N PRO A 105 -5.82 1.10 3.73
CA PRO A 105 -6.17 2.08 4.75
C PRO A 105 -5.14 3.22 4.78
N VAL A 106 -5.63 4.44 4.99
CA VAL A 106 -4.81 5.65 5.10
C VAL A 106 -5.20 6.41 6.35
N ASP A 107 -4.23 6.72 7.20
CA ASP A 107 -4.42 7.57 8.36
C ASP A 107 -3.78 8.93 8.13
N VAL A 108 -4.58 10.00 8.32
CA VAL A 108 -4.14 11.38 8.14
C VAL A 108 -4.18 12.09 9.50
N HIS A 109 -3.07 12.68 9.88
CA HIS A 109 -2.92 13.44 11.12
C HIS A 109 -2.22 14.78 10.82
N GLY A 110 -3.02 15.85 10.69
CA GLY A 110 -2.49 17.17 10.34
C GLY A 110 -1.82 17.15 8.95
N ASN A 111 -0.52 17.40 8.92
CA ASN A 111 0.29 17.41 7.71
C ASN A 111 1.05 16.09 7.45
N THR A 112 0.75 15.05 8.21
CA THR A 112 1.33 13.71 8.01
C THR A 112 0.26 12.70 7.65
N ALA A 113 0.62 11.71 6.85
CA ALA A 113 -0.24 10.58 6.54
C ALA A 113 0.56 9.28 6.53
N SER A 114 -0.11 8.16 6.79
CA SER A 114 0.46 6.82 6.65
C SER A 114 -0.47 5.97 5.82
N ILE A 115 0.06 5.19 4.89
CA ILE A 115 -0.67 4.17 4.14
C ILE A 115 -0.27 2.79 4.63
N HIS A 116 -1.26 1.94 4.90
CA HIS A 116 -1.04 0.60 5.44
C HIS A 116 -1.06 -0.43 4.31
N LEU A 117 0.12 -0.85 3.89
CA LEU A 117 0.32 -1.85 2.85
C LEU A 117 0.84 -3.16 3.45
N PRO A 118 0.64 -4.31 2.77
CA PRO A 118 1.18 -5.59 3.21
C PRO A 118 2.71 -5.60 3.33
N ALA A 119 3.37 -4.80 2.49
CA ALA A 119 4.80 -4.55 2.54
C ALA A 119 5.04 -3.03 2.45
N PRO A 120 6.07 -2.49 3.13
CA PRO A 120 6.38 -1.08 3.01
C PRO A 120 6.77 -0.73 1.56
N LEU A 121 6.45 0.49 1.15
CA LEU A 121 6.92 1.05 -0.11
C LEU A 121 8.45 0.99 -0.17
N MET A 122 8.97 0.85 -1.37
CA MET A 122 10.42 0.78 -1.57
C MET A 122 11.11 2.01 -0.98
N GLY A 123 12.11 1.77 -0.12
CA GLY A 123 12.70 2.82 0.70
C GLY A 123 12.38 2.68 2.19
N GLY A 124 11.44 1.77 2.54
CA GLY A 124 11.12 1.46 3.94
C GLY A 124 10.13 2.43 4.59
N SER A 125 9.60 3.41 3.83
CA SER A 125 8.63 4.36 4.35
C SER A 125 7.25 4.17 3.71
N THR A 126 6.24 4.19 4.58
CA THR A 126 4.83 4.27 4.18
C THR A 126 4.21 5.60 4.64
N ARG A 127 5.04 6.52 5.10
CA ARG A 127 4.63 7.83 5.60
C ARG A 127 4.76 8.88 4.52
N PHE A 128 3.84 9.85 4.56
CA PHE A 128 3.79 11.00 3.67
C PHE A 128 3.72 12.28 4.49
N LEU A 129 4.32 13.33 3.98
CA LEU A 129 4.29 14.68 4.54
C LEU A 129 3.61 15.61 3.55
N TRP A 130 2.63 16.40 4.01
CA TRP A 130 2.03 17.46 3.22
C TRP A 130 2.99 18.64 3.15
N THR A 131 3.51 18.90 1.98
CA THR A 131 4.42 20.02 1.71
C THR A 131 4.30 20.47 0.26
N GLU A 132 4.58 21.72 -0.04
CA GLU A 132 4.51 22.25 -1.40
C GLU A 132 3.16 21.95 -2.12
N ASN A 133 2.05 21.94 -1.36
CA ASN A 133 0.69 21.60 -1.83
C ASN A 133 0.52 20.19 -2.37
N CYS A 134 1.32 19.23 -1.92
CA CYS A 134 1.18 17.81 -2.26
C CYS A 134 1.67 16.89 -1.13
N TRP A 135 1.28 15.63 -1.20
CA TRP A 135 1.78 14.60 -0.33
C TRP A 135 3.08 14.02 -0.89
N MET A 136 4.16 14.18 -0.12
CA MET A 136 5.50 13.72 -0.46
C MET A 136 5.89 12.55 0.43
N LEU A 137 6.48 11.51 -0.16
CA LEU A 137 6.98 10.36 0.58
C LEU A 137 8.12 10.79 1.52
N GLU A 138 7.98 10.43 2.80
CA GLU A 138 8.98 10.68 3.84
C GLU A 138 9.86 9.43 4.00
N GLY A 139 11.16 9.61 4.06
CA GLY A 139 12.14 8.54 4.26
C GLY A 139 12.63 8.44 5.69
#